data_f75c7532ce4ea32de900230767497442
#
_entry.id   f75c7532ce4ea32de900230767497442
#
_cell.length_a   1.000
_cell.length_b   1.000
_cell.length_c   1.000
_cell.angle_alpha   90.00
_cell.angle_beta   90.00
_cell.angle_gamma   90.00
#
_symmetry.space_group_name_H-M   'P 1'
#
loop_
_entity.id
_entity.type
_entity.pdbx_description
1 polymer ?
#
loop_
_entity_poly.entity_id
_entity_poly.type
_entity_poly.pdbx_seq_one_letter_code
_entity_poly.pdbx_strand_id
1 'polypeptide(L)'
;LEAGEDPLYIARRMVRFASEDVGLADPQALTIAVAAQQAFHFVGRPEGDLVLAEAAVYLATAPKSIAIYEAYGEAKQQAKKKGNLPVPLALRNAPTALMRQLGYGRDYRYPHDYPEAHVPVSYLPEDLENVRFYRPTNRGYEATLGERLKRWRERVEAAKCRTQSGEWDTEQQAK
;
A
#
# COMPACT_ATOMS: atom_id res chain seq x y z
N LEU A 1 6.13 -26.86 -19.07
CA LEU A 1 7.55 -27.22 -19.06
C LEU A 1 7.82 -28.33 -20.08
N GLU A 2 7.14 -29.44 -20.00
CA GLU A 2 7.32 -30.56 -20.92
C GLU A 2 6.96 -30.26 -22.39
N ALA A 3 6.07 -29.29 -22.61
CA ALA A 3 5.74 -28.77 -23.94
C ALA A 3 6.75 -27.76 -24.52
N GLY A 4 7.86 -27.53 -23.84
CA GLY A 4 8.97 -26.67 -24.29
C GLY A 4 8.90 -25.20 -23.92
N GLU A 5 7.98 -24.82 -23.02
CA GLU A 5 7.93 -23.41 -22.55
C GLU A 5 9.12 -23.12 -21.61
N ASP A 6 9.66 -21.90 -21.71
CA ASP A 6 10.75 -21.44 -20.87
C ASP A 6 10.30 -21.34 -19.39
N PRO A 7 10.97 -22.06 -18.48
CA PRO A 7 10.66 -22.02 -17.05
C PRO A 7 10.70 -20.61 -16.45
N LEU A 8 11.65 -19.77 -16.87
CA LEU A 8 11.75 -18.38 -16.39
C LEU A 8 10.61 -17.50 -16.90
N TYR A 9 10.10 -17.79 -18.11
CA TYR A 9 8.89 -17.14 -18.59
C TYR A 9 7.68 -17.51 -17.73
N ILE A 10 7.53 -18.81 -17.40
CA ILE A 10 6.47 -19.28 -16.49
C ILE A 10 6.59 -18.59 -15.12
N ALA A 11 7.78 -18.59 -14.52
CA ALA A 11 8.03 -17.92 -13.23
C ALA A 11 7.69 -16.42 -13.29
N ARG A 12 8.09 -15.72 -14.34
CA ARG A 12 7.74 -14.31 -14.57
C ARG A 12 6.22 -14.10 -14.64
N ARG A 13 5.50 -14.98 -15.30
CA ARG A 13 4.03 -14.94 -15.36
C ARG A 13 3.40 -15.15 -13.98
N MET A 14 3.95 -16.04 -13.15
CA MET A 14 3.49 -16.27 -11.78
C MET A 14 3.69 -15.05 -10.90
N VAL A 15 4.86 -14.39 -10.95
CA VAL A 15 5.14 -13.16 -10.21
C VAL A 15 4.16 -12.05 -10.62
N ARG A 16 3.90 -11.89 -11.90
CA ARG A 16 2.93 -10.94 -12.40
C ARG A 16 1.51 -11.25 -11.92
N PHE A 17 1.09 -12.50 -12.04
CA PHE A 17 -0.21 -12.96 -11.57
C PHE A 17 -0.39 -12.73 -10.06
N ALA A 18 0.65 -13.01 -9.27
CA ALA A 18 0.62 -12.77 -7.83
C ALA A 18 0.37 -11.29 -7.46
N SER A 19 0.95 -10.36 -8.22
CA SER A 19 0.78 -8.92 -7.95
C SER A 19 -0.49 -8.33 -8.57
N GLU A 20 -0.91 -8.79 -9.75
CA GLU A 20 -2.06 -8.23 -10.48
C GLU A 20 -3.39 -8.85 -10.05
N ASP A 21 -3.45 -10.20 -9.94
CA ASP A 21 -4.70 -10.94 -9.79
C ASP A 21 -4.96 -11.39 -8.35
N VAL A 22 -3.90 -11.69 -7.57
CA VAL A 22 -4.01 -12.05 -6.15
C VAL A 22 -3.93 -10.81 -5.27
N GLY A 23 -2.92 -9.97 -5.48
CA GLY A 23 -2.71 -8.72 -4.77
C GLY A 23 -2.68 -8.91 -3.24
N LEU A 24 -3.35 -8.02 -2.52
CA LEU A 24 -3.43 -8.06 -1.05
C LEU A 24 -4.54 -8.99 -0.51
N ALA A 25 -5.27 -9.69 -1.37
CA ALA A 25 -6.13 -10.77 -0.90
C ALA A 25 -5.30 -11.91 -0.25
N ASP A 26 -4.07 -12.12 -0.77
CA ASP A 26 -3.06 -12.94 -0.12
C ASP A 26 -1.65 -12.30 -0.25
N PRO A 27 -1.17 -11.61 0.79
CA PRO A 27 0.14 -10.96 0.78
C PRO A 27 1.34 -11.89 0.57
N GLN A 28 1.18 -13.19 0.83
CA GLN A 28 2.25 -14.18 0.64
C GLN A 28 2.45 -14.58 -0.82
N ALA A 29 1.45 -14.38 -1.66
CA ALA A 29 1.47 -14.83 -3.05
C ALA A 29 2.68 -14.31 -3.84
N LEU A 30 3.00 -13.02 -3.71
CA LEU A 30 4.16 -12.43 -4.37
C LEU A 30 5.48 -12.98 -3.82
N THR A 31 5.58 -13.15 -2.50
CA THR A 31 6.76 -13.72 -1.84
C THR A 31 7.04 -15.15 -2.32
N ILE A 32 5.99 -15.97 -2.36
CA ILE A 32 6.09 -17.38 -2.82
C ILE A 32 6.46 -17.44 -4.30
N ALA A 33 5.87 -16.61 -5.16
CA ALA A 33 6.20 -16.58 -6.58
C ALA A 33 7.66 -16.18 -6.83
N VAL A 34 8.18 -15.19 -6.08
CA VAL A 34 9.59 -14.76 -6.17
C VAL A 34 10.51 -15.84 -5.60
N ALA A 35 10.18 -16.44 -4.45
CA ALA A 35 10.96 -17.53 -3.87
C ALA A 35 11.04 -18.74 -4.81
N ALA A 36 9.95 -19.11 -5.47
CA ALA A 36 9.92 -20.19 -6.45
C ALA A 36 10.82 -19.89 -7.66
N GLN A 37 10.81 -18.65 -8.16
CA GLN A 37 11.71 -18.24 -9.25
C GLN A 37 13.19 -18.35 -8.82
N GLN A 38 13.53 -17.90 -7.62
CA GLN A 38 14.89 -17.99 -7.08
C GLN A 38 15.33 -19.44 -6.85
N ALA A 39 14.46 -20.26 -6.26
CA ALA A 39 14.73 -21.67 -6.00
C ALA A 39 14.91 -22.44 -7.32
N PHE A 40 14.06 -22.21 -8.31
CA PHE A 40 14.23 -22.79 -9.64
C PHE A 40 15.58 -22.44 -10.26
N HIS A 41 15.98 -21.15 -10.16
CA HIS A 41 17.27 -20.70 -10.71
C HIS A 41 18.47 -21.35 -10.00
N PHE A 42 18.35 -21.62 -8.71
CA PHE A 42 19.40 -22.25 -7.90
C PHE A 42 19.50 -23.77 -8.13
N VAL A 43 18.35 -24.46 -8.17
CA VAL A 43 18.29 -25.93 -8.27
C VAL A 43 18.40 -26.42 -9.73
N GLY A 44 17.74 -25.72 -10.66
CA GLY A 44 17.67 -26.09 -12.07
C GLY A 44 16.72 -27.27 -12.34
N ARG A 45 16.72 -27.76 -13.59
CA ARG A 45 15.91 -28.88 -14.01
C ARG A 45 16.68 -30.20 -13.79
N PRO A 46 15.99 -31.34 -13.53
CA PRO A 46 14.51 -31.45 -13.47
C PRO A 46 13.91 -31.10 -12.10
N GLU A 47 14.68 -31.08 -11.02
CA GLU A 47 14.19 -30.95 -9.64
C GLU A 47 13.47 -29.61 -9.38
N GLY A 48 13.92 -28.52 -10.01
CA GLY A 48 13.32 -27.20 -9.92
C GLY A 48 11.90 -27.09 -10.50
N ASP A 49 11.52 -28.02 -11.38
CA ASP A 49 10.18 -28.06 -11.98
C ASP A 49 9.09 -28.22 -10.91
N LEU A 50 9.39 -29.00 -9.85
CA LEU A 50 8.48 -29.17 -8.72
C LEU A 50 8.23 -27.88 -7.95
N VAL A 51 9.25 -27.04 -7.81
CA VAL A 51 9.11 -25.73 -7.12
C VAL A 51 8.15 -24.81 -7.88
N LEU A 52 8.20 -24.80 -9.20
CA LEU A 52 7.26 -24.04 -10.02
C LEU A 52 5.85 -24.64 -9.95
N ALA A 53 5.73 -25.98 -9.89
CA ALA A 53 4.44 -26.64 -9.71
C ALA A 53 3.79 -26.29 -8.37
N GLU A 54 4.57 -26.27 -7.27
CA GLU A 54 4.10 -25.84 -5.94
C GLU A 54 3.56 -24.41 -5.97
N ALA A 55 4.34 -23.47 -6.53
CA ALA A 55 3.91 -22.09 -6.68
C ALA A 55 2.64 -21.95 -7.54
N ALA A 56 2.51 -22.74 -8.60
CA ALA A 56 1.32 -22.75 -9.44
C ALA A 56 0.07 -23.20 -8.67
N VAL A 57 0.17 -24.25 -7.86
CA VAL A 57 -0.95 -24.71 -7.01
C VAL A 57 -1.30 -23.66 -5.98
N TYR A 58 -0.30 -23.08 -5.31
CA TYR A 58 -0.52 -22.01 -4.35
C TYR A 58 -1.28 -20.82 -4.97
N LEU A 59 -0.79 -20.32 -6.09
CA LEU A 59 -1.42 -19.19 -6.78
C LEU A 59 -2.81 -19.52 -7.32
N ALA A 60 -3.03 -20.76 -7.78
CA ALA A 60 -4.34 -21.20 -8.26
C ALA A 60 -5.40 -21.20 -7.16
N THR A 61 -5.03 -21.56 -5.94
CA THR A 61 -5.91 -21.69 -4.78
C THR A 61 -6.02 -20.41 -3.93
N ALA A 62 -5.09 -19.46 -4.07
CA ALA A 62 -5.12 -18.19 -3.36
C ALA A 62 -6.39 -17.37 -3.67
N PRO A 63 -6.94 -16.61 -2.71
CA PRO A 63 -8.01 -15.64 -3.00
C PRO A 63 -7.53 -14.58 -4.00
N LYS A 64 -8.44 -14.02 -4.80
CA LYS A 64 -8.10 -13.10 -5.88
C LYS A 64 -8.66 -11.70 -5.62
N SER A 65 -7.83 -10.66 -5.89
CA SER A 65 -8.25 -9.28 -5.88
C SER A 65 -7.40 -8.43 -6.83
N ILE A 66 -8.06 -7.64 -7.67
CA ILE A 66 -7.42 -6.66 -8.55
C ILE A 66 -7.41 -5.24 -7.96
N ALA A 67 -7.76 -5.09 -6.68
CA ALA A 67 -7.91 -3.77 -6.05
C ALA A 67 -6.63 -2.92 -6.10
N ILE A 68 -5.45 -3.54 -6.04
CA ILE A 68 -4.15 -2.84 -6.20
C ILE A 68 -3.95 -2.38 -7.65
N TYR A 69 -4.29 -3.22 -8.62
CA TYR A 69 -4.20 -2.87 -10.05
C TYR A 69 -5.08 -1.65 -10.37
N GLU A 70 -6.33 -1.65 -9.91
CA GLU A 70 -7.27 -0.55 -10.07
C GLU A 70 -6.77 0.73 -9.36
N ALA A 71 -6.33 0.61 -8.10
CA ALA A 71 -5.80 1.72 -7.32
C ALA A 71 -4.60 2.39 -8.00
N TYR A 72 -3.67 1.59 -8.52
CA TYR A 72 -2.52 2.10 -9.27
C TYR A 72 -2.94 2.79 -10.57
N GLY A 73 -3.91 2.21 -11.29
CA GLY A 73 -4.49 2.79 -12.50
C GLY A 73 -5.11 4.18 -12.24
N GLU A 74 -5.91 4.32 -11.19
CA GLU A 74 -6.50 5.60 -10.76
C GLU A 74 -5.42 6.61 -10.36
N ALA A 75 -4.44 6.19 -9.54
CA ALA A 75 -3.34 7.07 -9.11
C ALA A 75 -2.52 7.59 -10.31
N LYS A 76 -2.21 6.71 -11.26
CA LYS A 76 -1.53 7.08 -12.52
C LYS A 76 -2.31 8.09 -13.34
N GLN A 77 -3.64 7.94 -13.41
CA GLN A 77 -4.49 8.90 -14.12
C GLN A 77 -4.50 10.27 -13.44
N GLN A 78 -4.60 10.31 -12.10
CA GLN A 78 -4.55 11.57 -11.35
C GLN A 78 -3.20 12.26 -11.49
N ALA A 79 -2.10 11.52 -11.41
CA ALA A 79 -0.76 12.07 -11.62
C ALA A 79 -0.59 12.67 -13.04
N LYS A 80 -1.15 12.02 -14.06
CA LYS A 80 -1.15 12.56 -15.44
C LYS A 80 -1.98 13.83 -15.57
N LYS A 81 -3.13 13.91 -14.89
CA LYS A 81 -4.05 15.06 -14.99
C LYS A 81 -3.54 16.27 -14.22
N LYS A 82 -2.97 16.06 -13.02
CA LYS A 82 -2.62 17.12 -12.09
C LYS A 82 -1.13 17.47 -12.06
N GLY A 83 -0.31 16.69 -12.76
CA GLY A 83 1.13 16.90 -12.80
C GLY A 83 1.82 16.62 -11.45
N ASN A 84 2.94 17.29 -11.21
CA ASN A 84 3.73 17.15 -9.99
C ASN A 84 3.17 18.07 -8.89
N LEU A 85 2.23 17.56 -8.11
CA LEU A 85 1.70 18.28 -6.96
C LEU A 85 2.74 18.37 -5.83
N PRO A 86 2.81 19.50 -5.11
CA PRO A 86 3.76 19.66 -4.01
C PRO A 86 3.41 18.75 -2.83
N VAL A 87 4.42 18.19 -2.20
CA VAL A 87 4.25 17.48 -0.92
C VAL A 87 3.74 18.46 0.14
N PRO A 88 2.74 18.10 0.98
CA PRO A 88 2.27 18.95 2.06
C PRO A 88 3.40 19.46 2.97
N LEU A 89 3.32 20.71 3.41
CA LEU A 89 4.40 21.36 4.18
C LEU A 89 4.77 20.60 5.46
N ALA A 90 3.79 20.05 6.16
CA ALA A 90 4.01 19.24 7.35
C ALA A 90 4.92 18.02 7.12
N LEU A 91 4.92 17.45 5.92
CA LEU A 91 5.72 16.27 5.56
C LEU A 91 7.11 16.59 4.99
N ARG A 92 7.43 17.87 4.79
CA ARG A 92 8.72 18.28 4.23
C ARG A 92 9.77 18.41 5.33
N ASN A 93 10.95 17.83 5.08
CA ASN A 93 12.09 18.02 5.97
C ASN A 93 12.55 19.48 5.98
N ALA A 94 12.93 20.00 7.15
CA ALA A 94 13.38 21.37 7.35
C ALA A 94 14.85 21.45 7.89
N PRO A 95 15.85 20.95 7.18
CA PRO A 95 17.24 20.93 7.65
C PRO A 95 17.84 22.33 7.83
N THR A 96 17.39 23.32 7.05
CA THR A 96 17.92 24.69 7.11
C THR A 96 16.98 25.66 7.84
N ALA A 97 17.53 26.78 8.33
CA ALA A 97 16.74 27.84 8.96
C ALA A 97 15.69 28.43 7.98
N LEU A 98 16.08 28.64 6.72
CA LEU A 98 15.17 29.12 5.68
C LEU A 98 14.00 28.19 5.46
N MET A 99 14.21 26.88 5.39
CA MET A 99 13.13 25.90 5.22
C MET A 99 12.14 25.95 6.40
N ARG A 100 12.64 26.08 7.64
CA ARG A 100 11.80 26.27 8.83
C ARG A 100 10.97 27.55 8.75
N GLN A 101 11.56 28.66 8.30
CA GLN A 101 10.84 29.93 8.09
C GLN A 101 9.77 29.80 7.02
N LEU A 102 9.99 28.99 5.98
CA LEU A 102 8.99 28.68 4.94
C LEU A 102 7.90 27.69 5.41
N GLY A 103 7.94 27.27 6.68
CA GLY A 103 6.91 26.41 7.27
C GLY A 103 7.10 24.92 6.99
N TYR A 104 8.25 24.48 6.50
CA TYR A 104 8.54 23.05 6.29
C TYR A 104 8.57 22.32 7.64
N GLY A 105 7.90 21.18 7.74
CA GLY A 105 7.77 20.39 8.94
C GLY A 105 6.87 21.01 10.02
N ARG A 106 6.22 22.18 9.75
CA ARG A 106 5.30 22.79 10.69
C ARG A 106 4.10 21.87 10.89
N ASP A 107 3.69 21.70 12.16
CA ASP A 107 2.55 20.88 12.56
C ASP A 107 2.71 19.38 12.23
N TYR A 108 3.96 18.92 12.02
CA TYR A 108 4.23 17.49 11.88
C TYR A 108 3.88 16.76 13.18
N ARG A 109 3.11 15.71 13.07
CA ARG A 109 2.68 14.88 14.18
C ARG A 109 3.38 13.52 14.10
N TYR A 110 4.08 13.14 15.16
CA TYR A 110 4.81 11.88 15.19
C TYR A 110 3.83 10.69 15.40
N PRO A 111 3.77 9.71 14.48
CA PRO A 111 2.74 8.67 14.56
C PRO A 111 2.74 7.85 15.85
N HIS A 112 3.91 7.59 16.44
CA HIS A 112 4.01 6.79 17.65
C HIS A 112 3.46 7.48 18.93
N ASP A 113 3.17 8.77 18.88
CA ASP A 113 2.50 9.49 19.96
C ASP A 113 0.96 9.29 19.91
N TYR A 114 0.47 8.58 18.90
CA TYR A 114 -0.96 8.36 18.66
C TYR A 114 -1.34 6.89 18.78
N PRO A 115 -2.60 6.57 19.18
CA PRO A 115 -3.11 5.21 19.23
C PRO A 115 -2.95 4.49 17.89
N GLU A 116 -2.47 3.23 17.95
CA GLU A 116 -2.16 2.40 16.78
C GLU A 116 -1.10 3.03 15.83
N ALA A 117 -0.26 3.95 16.34
CA ALA A 117 0.71 4.71 15.53
C ALA A 117 0.05 5.34 14.26
N HIS A 118 -1.20 5.79 14.38
CA HIS A 118 -1.97 6.39 13.29
C HIS A 118 -2.41 7.80 13.64
N VAL A 119 -1.84 8.78 12.94
CA VAL A 119 -2.23 10.20 13.06
C VAL A 119 -3.49 10.42 12.22
N PRO A 120 -4.56 10.99 12.79
CA PRO A 120 -5.82 11.21 12.07
C PRO A 120 -5.78 12.48 11.19
N VAL A 121 -4.88 12.48 10.20
CA VAL A 121 -4.73 13.57 9.21
C VAL A 121 -4.64 13.02 7.79
N SER A 122 -4.90 13.85 6.80
CA SER A 122 -4.64 13.53 5.40
C SER A 122 -3.17 13.83 5.07
N TYR A 123 -2.51 12.92 4.38
CA TYR A 123 -1.14 13.08 3.87
C TYR A 123 -1.10 13.40 2.37
N LEU A 124 -2.25 13.43 1.72
CA LEU A 124 -2.35 13.80 0.31
C LEU A 124 -2.29 15.33 0.14
N PRO A 125 -1.81 15.83 -1.01
CA PRO A 125 -1.97 17.23 -1.37
C PRO A 125 -3.45 17.65 -1.33
N GLU A 126 -3.72 18.94 -1.02
CA GLU A 126 -5.09 19.47 -0.88
C GLU A 126 -6.01 19.11 -2.04
N ASP A 127 -5.50 19.19 -3.27
CA ASP A 127 -6.22 18.80 -4.49
C ASP A 127 -6.66 17.34 -4.55
N LEU A 128 -6.07 16.49 -3.73
CA LEU A 128 -6.32 15.04 -3.67
C LEU A 128 -6.84 14.58 -2.29
N GLU A 129 -7.10 15.49 -1.36
CA GLU A 129 -7.42 15.17 0.03
C GLU A 129 -8.57 14.16 0.18
N ASN A 130 -9.57 14.24 -0.67
CA ASN A 130 -10.75 13.37 -0.63
C ASN A 130 -10.65 12.17 -1.59
N VAL A 131 -9.52 12.01 -2.30
CA VAL A 131 -9.34 10.90 -3.24
C VAL A 131 -8.99 9.63 -2.48
N ARG A 132 -9.65 8.54 -2.85
CA ARG A 132 -9.42 7.20 -2.29
C ARG A 132 -9.07 6.26 -3.43
N PHE A 133 -7.79 5.96 -3.58
CA PHE A 133 -7.30 5.06 -4.62
C PHE A 133 -7.59 3.60 -4.29
N TYR A 134 -7.22 3.15 -3.08
CA TYR A 134 -7.34 1.76 -2.70
C TYR A 134 -8.68 1.46 -2.01
N ARG A 135 -9.40 0.51 -2.56
CA ARG A 135 -10.69 -0.01 -2.07
C ARG A 135 -10.57 -1.51 -1.90
N PRO A 136 -10.21 -2.00 -0.69
CA PRO A 136 -10.06 -3.44 -0.45
C PRO A 136 -11.39 -4.15 -0.67
N THR A 137 -11.28 -5.39 -1.15
CA THR A 137 -12.42 -6.31 -1.23
C THR A 137 -12.65 -6.98 0.14
N ASN A 138 -13.67 -7.85 0.22
CA ASN A 138 -13.90 -8.70 1.39
C ASN A 138 -13.21 -10.08 1.27
N ARG A 139 -12.25 -10.24 0.35
CA ARG A 139 -11.59 -11.53 0.07
C ARG A 139 -10.26 -11.64 0.80
N GLY A 140 -10.00 -12.78 1.40
CA GLY A 140 -8.75 -13.08 2.07
C GLY A 140 -8.32 -11.99 3.05
N TYR A 141 -7.05 -11.60 3.02
CA TYR A 141 -6.50 -10.60 3.94
C TYR A 141 -7.06 -9.18 3.71
N GLU A 142 -7.62 -8.89 2.54
CA GLU A 142 -8.23 -7.57 2.28
C GLU A 142 -9.44 -7.27 3.17
N ALA A 143 -10.16 -8.29 3.65
CA ALA A 143 -11.22 -8.09 4.65
C ALA A 143 -10.65 -7.42 5.93
N THR A 144 -9.52 -7.92 6.44
CA THR A 144 -8.82 -7.33 7.60
C THR A 144 -8.32 -5.91 7.32
N LEU A 145 -7.79 -5.67 6.11
CA LEU A 145 -7.36 -4.33 5.69
C LEU A 145 -8.55 -3.38 5.59
N GLY A 146 -9.69 -3.85 5.09
CA GLY A 146 -10.93 -3.08 4.98
C GLY A 146 -11.40 -2.56 6.34
N GLU A 147 -11.45 -3.43 7.36
CA GLU A 147 -11.82 -3.06 8.73
C GLU A 147 -10.83 -2.06 9.34
N ARG A 148 -9.52 -2.25 9.13
CA ARG A 148 -8.49 -1.32 9.60
C ARG A 148 -8.63 0.06 8.95
N LEU A 149 -8.78 0.12 7.64
CA LEU A 149 -8.93 1.37 6.90
C LEU A 149 -10.23 2.09 7.26
N LYS A 150 -11.32 1.37 7.52
CA LYS A 150 -12.58 1.93 7.99
C LYS A 150 -12.38 2.68 9.32
N ARG A 151 -11.79 2.01 10.33
CA ARG A 151 -11.49 2.63 11.64
C ARG A 151 -10.60 3.88 11.51
N TRP A 152 -9.57 3.81 10.68
CA TRP A 152 -8.67 4.96 10.47
C TRP A 152 -9.38 6.14 9.82
N ARG A 153 -10.24 5.89 8.83
CA ARG A 153 -11.06 6.92 8.17
C ARG A 153 -12.04 7.57 9.13
N GLU A 154 -12.71 6.79 9.95
CA GLU A 154 -13.62 7.30 10.99
C GLU A 154 -12.89 8.24 11.97
N ARG A 155 -11.66 7.90 12.36
CA ARG A 155 -10.81 8.78 13.19
C ARG A 155 -10.44 10.09 12.48
N VAL A 156 -10.10 10.03 11.21
CA VAL A 156 -9.78 11.24 10.41
C VAL A 156 -11.01 12.14 10.30
N GLU A 157 -12.17 11.60 10.01
CA GLU A 157 -13.41 12.39 9.92
C GLU A 157 -13.80 12.98 11.28
N ALA A 158 -13.69 12.23 12.35
CA ALA A 158 -13.94 12.74 13.71
C ALA A 158 -12.97 13.87 14.11
N ALA A 159 -11.69 13.77 13.70
CA ALA A 159 -10.70 14.81 13.95
C ALA A 159 -11.02 16.10 13.16
N LYS A 160 -11.43 15.96 11.88
CA LYS A 160 -11.86 17.10 11.06
C LYS A 160 -13.08 17.82 11.67
N CYS A 161 -14.06 17.07 12.15
CA CYS A 161 -15.26 17.62 12.77
C CYS A 161 -14.92 18.44 14.03
N ARG A 162 -14.03 17.95 14.91
CA ARG A 162 -13.55 18.67 16.10
C ARG A 162 -12.79 19.96 15.74
N THR A 163 -11.98 19.91 14.70
CA THR A 163 -11.26 21.11 14.23
C THR A 163 -12.23 22.20 13.76
N GLN A 164 -13.33 21.84 13.12
CA GLN A 164 -14.36 22.77 12.65
C GLN A 164 -15.22 23.34 13.78
N SER A 165 -15.46 22.58 14.87
CA SER A 165 -16.21 23.03 16.05
C SER A 165 -15.40 23.91 17.01
N GLY A 166 -14.10 24.10 16.79
CA GLY A 166 -13.23 24.93 17.64
C GLY A 166 -12.82 24.26 18.97
N GLU A 167 -13.18 23.01 19.18
CA GLU A 167 -12.78 22.21 20.35
C GLU A 167 -11.39 21.60 20.11
N TRP A 168 -10.34 22.36 20.40
CA TRP A 168 -8.97 21.83 20.46
C TRP A 168 -8.75 21.17 21.82
N ASP A 169 -8.44 19.88 21.83
CA ASP A 169 -8.00 19.18 23.02
C ASP A 169 -6.70 19.78 23.54
N THR A 170 -6.81 20.58 24.61
CA THR A 170 -5.70 21.07 25.44
C THR A 170 -5.02 19.94 26.25
N GLU A 171 -5.52 18.73 26.21
CA GLU A 171 -5.04 17.61 27.06
C GLU A 171 -3.79 16.89 26.55
N GLN A 172 -3.31 17.14 25.33
CA GLN A 172 -2.13 16.45 24.79
C GLN A 172 -0.83 17.27 24.81
N GLN A 173 -0.84 18.48 25.40
CA GLN A 173 0.38 19.30 25.58
C GLN A 173 1.06 19.10 26.97
N ALA A 174 0.57 18.18 27.78
CA ALA A 174 1.11 17.92 29.13
C ALA A 174 1.63 16.48 29.27
N LYS A 175 2.63 16.10 28.45
CA LYS A 175 3.55 14.97 28.75
C LYS A 175 4.90 15.19 28.12
#